data_ae21f2fac131566ddd43f805551a1dbd
#
_entry.id   ae21f2fac131566ddd43f805551a1dbd
#
_cell.length_a   1.000
_cell.length_b   1.000
_cell.length_c   1.000
_cell.angle_alpha   90.00
_cell.angle_beta   90.00
_cell.angle_gamma   90.00
#
_symmetry.space_group_name_H-M   'P 1'
#
loop_
_entity.id
_entity.type
_entity.pdbx_description
1 polymer ?
#
loop_
_entity_poly.entity_id
_entity_poly.type
_entity_poly.pdbx_seq_one_letter_code
_entity_poly.pdbx_strand_id
1 'polypeptide(L)'
;MKTKTATQIIKVKNEVPFSERHASQIRSAKIHIKTFSKNTSAMLGLAIVLFFLTIAAIGPWIVPFPEDATGSINLDIKLQAPNAVHWFGTDEVGNDIFTRVVLGTRVTLQIALIVTGVAMLIGVPLGMIAGLVGGW
;
A
#
# COMPACT_ATOMS: atom_id res chain seq x y z
N MET A 1 29.62 22.93 34.65
CA MET A 1 29.33 23.71 33.44
C MET A 1 28.30 23.05 32.51
N LYS A 2 28.05 21.71 32.55
CA LYS A 2 27.10 20.97 31.69
C LYS A 2 25.60 21.10 32.07
N THR A 3 25.27 21.43 33.32
CA THR A 3 23.90 21.55 33.81
C THR A 3 23.12 22.77 33.32
N LYS A 4 23.81 23.88 33.09
CA LYS A 4 23.20 25.13 32.59
C LYS A 4 22.71 25.01 31.13
N THR A 5 23.39 24.20 30.32
CA THR A 5 23.03 23.99 28.91
C THR A 5 21.75 23.15 28.77
N ALA A 6 21.60 22.12 29.58
CA ALA A 6 20.40 21.27 29.57
C ALA A 6 19.14 22.04 30.00
N THR A 7 19.23 22.88 31.03
CA THR A 7 18.12 23.72 31.52
C THR A 7 17.72 24.76 30.47
N GLN A 8 18.67 25.34 29.75
CA GLN A 8 18.41 26.31 28.66
C GLN A 8 17.68 25.61 27.49
N ILE A 9 18.07 24.41 27.13
CA ILE A 9 17.44 23.65 26.02
C ILE A 9 15.98 23.31 26.38
N ILE A 10 15.72 22.90 27.63
CA ILE A 10 14.36 22.58 28.11
C ILE A 10 13.48 23.83 28.12
N LYS A 11 14.03 24.98 28.53
CA LYS A 11 13.29 26.24 28.58
C LYS A 11 12.91 26.73 27.18
N VAL A 12 13.82 26.65 26.21
CA VAL A 12 13.54 27.02 24.80
C VAL A 12 12.50 26.10 24.18
N LYS A 13 12.51 24.80 24.53
CA LYS A 13 11.52 23.83 24.02
C LYS A 13 10.10 24.11 24.50
N ASN A 14 9.94 24.70 25.68
CA ASN A 14 8.63 24.99 26.29
C ASN A 14 8.05 26.36 25.86
N GLU A 15 8.87 27.24 25.30
CA GLU A 15 8.43 28.59 24.88
C GLU A 15 7.93 28.66 23.43
N VAL A 16 8.02 27.56 22.65
CA VAL A 16 7.46 27.53 21.28
C VAL A 16 5.96 27.39 21.36
N PRO A 17 5.17 28.42 21.00
CA PRO A 17 3.72 28.39 21.07
C PRO A 17 3.16 27.25 20.20
N PHE A 18 2.03 26.67 20.67
CA PHE A 18 1.39 25.52 20.04
C PHE A 18 1.11 25.73 18.54
N SER A 19 0.81 26.97 18.15
CA SER A 19 0.61 27.38 16.76
C SER A 19 1.84 27.23 15.87
N GLU A 20 3.05 27.48 16.40
CA GLU A 20 4.28 27.34 15.63
C GLU A 20 4.72 25.87 15.45
N ARG A 21 4.31 24.99 16.37
CA ARG A 21 4.54 23.55 16.22
C ARG A 21 3.77 22.97 15.03
N HIS A 22 2.52 23.37 14.84
CA HIS A 22 1.73 22.98 13.68
C HIS A 22 2.24 23.61 12.39
N ALA A 23 2.66 24.86 12.41
CA ALA A 23 3.23 25.53 11.24
C ALA A 23 4.55 24.89 10.79
N SER A 24 5.40 24.49 11.73
CA SER A 24 6.66 23.79 11.41
C SER A 24 6.43 22.40 10.84
N GLN A 25 5.43 21.66 11.35
CA GLN A 25 5.05 20.33 10.82
C GLN A 25 4.50 20.42 9.40
N ILE A 26 3.62 21.40 9.14
CA ILE A 26 3.06 21.62 7.80
C ILE A 26 4.16 22.04 6.80
N ARG A 27 5.10 22.89 7.25
CA ARG A 27 6.23 23.29 6.42
C ARG A 27 7.17 22.13 6.11
N SER A 28 7.46 21.29 7.10
CA SER A 28 8.25 20.06 6.91
C SER A 28 7.55 19.09 5.96
N ALA A 29 6.25 18.86 6.13
CA ALA A 29 5.47 18.02 5.23
C ALA A 29 5.51 18.51 3.77
N LYS A 30 5.36 19.82 3.55
CA LYS A 30 5.48 20.43 2.21
C LYS A 30 6.87 20.22 1.59
N ILE A 31 7.93 20.32 2.38
CA ILE A 31 9.30 20.08 1.92
C ILE A 31 9.47 18.62 1.53
N HIS A 32 8.98 17.68 2.35
CA HIS A 32 9.05 16.23 2.06
C HIS A 32 8.27 15.88 0.80
N ILE A 33 7.05 16.41 0.63
CA ILE A 33 6.24 16.19 -0.57
C ILE A 33 6.95 16.75 -1.82
N LYS A 34 7.53 17.95 -1.73
CA LYS A 34 8.27 18.56 -2.85
C LYS A 34 9.54 17.79 -3.19
N THR A 35 10.24 17.25 -2.21
CA THR A 35 11.43 16.40 -2.43
C THR A 35 11.04 15.05 -3.02
N PHE A 36 9.94 14.46 -2.53
CA PHE A 36 9.38 13.22 -3.06
C PHE A 36 8.95 13.36 -4.53
N SER A 37 8.26 14.44 -4.88
CA SER A 37 7.80 14.69 -6.27
C SER A 37 8.94 14.96 -7.26
N LYS A 38 10.15 15.29 -6.78
CA LYS A 38 11.34 15.41 -7.64
C LYS A 38 12.02 14.07 -7.91
N ASN A 39 11.71 13.04 -7.14
CA ASN A 39 12.28 11.72 -7.32
C ASN A 39 11.40 10.91 -8.29
N THR A 40 11.86 10.75 -9.52
CA THR A 40 11.13 10.03 -10.59
C THR A 40 10.81 8.59 -10.20
N SER A 41 11.74 7.88 -9.53
CA SER A 41 11.51 6.51 -9.09
C SER A 41 10.42 6.41 -8.03
N ALA A 42 10.36 7.37 -7.09
CA ALA A 42 9.33 7.43 -6.07
C ALA A 42 7.95 7.74 -6.67
N MET A 43 7.90 8.65 -7.64
CA MET A 43 6.66 8.98 -8.36
C MET A 43 6.15 7.79 -9.17
N LEU A 44 7.05 7.07 -9.84
CA LEU A 44 6.68 5.86 -10.60
C LEU A 44 6.13 4.78 -9.65
N GLY A 45 6.79 4.52 -8.53
CA GLY A 45 6.32 3.57 -7.52
C GLY A 45 4.95 3.94 -6.96
N LEU A 46 4.74 5.23 -6.64
CA LEU A 46 3.44 5.72 -6.18
C LEU A 46 2.36 5.54 -7.25
N ALA A 47 2.66 5.85 -8.51
CA ALA A 47 1.71 5.68 -9.61
C ALA A 47 1.26 4.22 -9.77
N ILE A 48 2.20 3.26 -9.69
CA ILE A 48 1.90 1.83 -9.75
C ILE A 48 1.01 1.41 -8.57
N VAL A 49 1.34 1.82 -7.36
CA VAL A 49 0.53 1.51 -6.16
C VAL A 49 -0.88 2.07 -6.29
N LEU A 50 -1.02 3.35 -6.69
CA LEU A 50 -2.31 3.99 -6.89
C LEU A 50 -3.13 3.30 -8.00
N PHE A 51 -2.48 2.87 -9.07
CA PHE A 51 -3.11 2.12 -10.15
C PHE A 51 -3.76 0.82 -9.64
N PHE A 52 -3.00 -0.01 -8.92
CA PHE A 52 -3.54 -1.25 -8.35
C PHE A 52 -4.60 -1.02 -7.28
N LEU A 53 -4.45 0.01 -6.43
CA LEU A 53 -5.48 0.39 -5.46
C LEU A 53 -6.78 0.82 -6.15
N THR A 54 -6.68 1.55 -7.25
CA THR A 54 -7.84 1.97 -8.06
C THR A 54 -8.54 0.76 -8.66
N ILE A 55 -7.79 -0.17 -9.26
CA ILE A 55 -8.35 -1.43 -9.80
C ILE A 55 -9.05 -2.23 -8.68
N ALA A 56 -8.43 -2.37 -7.53
CA ALA A 56 -9.02 -3.10 -6.40
C ALA A 56 -10.29 -2.45 -5.85
N ALA A 57 -10.38 -1.11 -5.88
CA ALA A 57 -11.55 -0.38 -5.41
C ALA A 57 -12.71 -0.43 -6.41
N ILE A 58 -12.44 -0.19 -7.69
CA ILE A 58 -13.46 -0.01 -8.73
C ILE A 58 -13.77 -1.35 -9.43
N GLY A 59 -12.86 -2.33 -9.35
CA GLY A 59 -12.97 -3.63 -10.02
C GLY A 59 -14.35 -4.29 -9.94
N PRO A 60 -14.99 -4.41 -8.78
CA PRO A 60 -16.30 -5.04 -8.65
C PRO A 60 -17.42 -4.41 -9.49
N TRP A 61 -17.26 -3.14 -9.89
CA TRP A 61 -18.23 -2.43 -10.72
C TRP A 61 -17.90 -2.44 -12.21
N ILE A 62 -16.66 -2.79 -12.57
CA ILE A 62 -16.21 -2.80 -13.97
C ILE A 62 -16.31 -4.18 -14.60
N VAL A 63 -16.17 -5.24 -13.80
CA VAL A 63 -16.13 -6.60 -14.31
C VAL A 63 -17.51 -7.02 -14.86
N PRO A 64 -17.57 -7.62 -16.06
CA PRO A 64 -18.82 -8.03 -16.67
C PRO A 64 -19.42 -9.30 -16.03
N PHE A 65 -18.58 -10.17 -15.43
CA PHE A 65 -18.98 -11.47 -14.90
C PHE A 65 -18.51 -11.67 -13.44
N PRO A 66 -19.10 -10.96 -12.47
CA PRO A 66 -18.62 -11.02 -11.07
C PRO A 66 -18.75 -12.42 -10.44
N GLU A 67 -19.67 -13.26 -10.91
CA GLU A 67 -19.86 -14.66 -10.50
C GLU A 67 -18.66 -15.55 -10.83
N ASP A 68 -17.92 -15.25 -11.88
CA ASP A 68 -16.73 -16.02 -12.30
C ASP A 68 -15.56 -15.92 -11.31
N ALA A 69 -15.59 -14.92 -10.42
CA ALA A 69 -14.63 -14.81 -9.33
C ALA A 69 -14.90 -15.76 -8.16
N THR A 70 -16.15 -16.23 -8.02
CA THR A 70 -16.59 -17.08 -6.90
C THR A 70 -16.60 -18.57 -7.23
N GLY A 71 -16.09 -18.95 -8.42
CA GLY A 71 -15.93 -20.34 -8.82
C GLY A 71 -17.14 -20.91 -9.55
N SER A 72 -17.80 -20.11 -10.37
CA SER A 72 -18.77 -20.62 -11.36
C SER A 72 -18.08 -21.62 -12.29
N ILE A 73 -18.83 -22.61 -12.76
CA ILE A 73 -18.33 -23.61 -13.72
C ILE A 73 -19.24 -23.55 -14.94
N ASN A 74 -18.64 -23.17 -16.07
CA ASN A 74 -19.32 -23.10 -17.35
C ASN A 74 -18.50 -23.80 -18.44
N LEU A 75 -18.62 -25.13 -18.50
CA LEU A 75 -17.80 -25.97 -19.37
C LEU A 75 -18.05 -25.73 -20.89
N ASP A 76 -19.17 -25.11 -21.23
CA ASP A 76 -19.53 -24.83 -22.63
C ASP A 76 -18.62 -23.77 -23.27
N ILE A 77 -18.08 -22.88 -22.44
CA ILE A 77 -17.22 -21.77 -22.88
C ILE A 77 -15.76 -21.91 -22.38
N LYS A 78 -15.36 -23.13 -22.01
CA LYS A 78 -13.98 -23.39 -21.54
C LYS A 78 -12.94 -23.11 -22.63
N LEU A 79 -11.79 -22.59 -22.24
CA LEU A 79 -10.60 -22.38 -23.07
C LEU A 79 -10.90 -21.58 -24.36
N GLN A 80 -11.83 -20.66 -24.32
CA GLN A 80 -12.07 -19.76 -25.44
C GLN A 80 -10.94 -18.76 -25.57
N ALA A 81 -10.51 -18.53 -26.81
CA ALA A 81 -9.56 -17.47 -27.14
C ALA A 81 -10.16 -16.07 -26.85
N PRO A 82 -9.32 -15.04 -26.64
CA PRO A 82 -9.77 -13.67 -26.47
C PRO A 82 -10.75 -13.24 -27.57
N ASN A 83 -11.91 -12.70 -27.18
CA ASN A 83 -12.97 -12.25 -28.06
C ASN A 83 -13.66 -10.99 -27.52
N ALA A 84 -14.70 -10.50 -28.21
CA ALA A 84 -15.38 -9.26 -27.83
C ALA A 84 -16.16 -9.36 -26.50
N VAL A 85 -16.50 -10.55 -26.05
CA VAL A 85 -17.20 -10.81 -24.76
C VAL A 85 -16.20 -11.09 -23.65
N HIS A 86 -15.23 -11.99 -23.91
CA HIS A 86 -14.17 -12.38 -22.99
C HIS A 86 -12.84 -11.82 -23.47
N TRP A 87 -12.46 -10.65 -23.02
CA TRP A 87 -11.31 -9.91 -23.53
C TRP A 87 -9.98 -10.66 -23.40
N PHE A 88 -9.81 -11.44 -22.36
CA PHE A 88 -8.63 -12.29 -22.12
C PHE A 88 -8.93 -13.78 -22.33
N GLY A 89 -10.11 -14.10 -22.89
CA GLY A 89 -10.58 -15.47 -23.02
C GLY A 89 -11.07 -16.06 -21.71
N THR A 90 -11.32 -17.37 -21.72
CA THR A 90 -11.82 -18.12 -20.56
C THR A 90 -10.83 -19.20 -20.12
N ASP A 91 -10.91 -19.58 -18.84
CA ASP A 91 -10.04 -20.60 -18.25
C ASP A 91 -10.59 -22.04 -18.49
N GLU A 92 -9.95 -23.03 -17.85
CA GLU A 92 -10.27 -24.44 -17.98
C GLU A 92 -11.69 -24.80 -17.49
N VAL A 93 -12.29 -23.96 -16.65
CA VAL A 93 -13.63 -24.14 -16.10
C VAL A 93 -14.65 -23.15 -16.68
N GLY A 94 -14.22 -22.36 -17.68
CA GLY A 94 -15.08 -21.42 -18.41
C GLY A 94 -15.26 -20.06 -17.74
N ASN A 95 -14.42 -19.69 -16.75
CA ASN A 95 -14.49 -18.38 -16.12
C ASN A 95 -13.73 -17.33 -16.93
N ASP A 96 -14.23 -16.10 -16.94
CA ASP A 96 -13.58 -14.97 -17.61
C ASP A 96 -12.27 -14.59 -16.92
N ILE A 97 -11.17 -14.66 -17.66
CA ILE A 97 -9.82 -14.39 -17.14
C ILE A 97 -9.67 -12.92 -16.74
N PHE A 98 -10.24 -11.97 -17.49
CA PHE A 98 -10.18 -10.55 -17.17
C PHE A 98 -10.84 -10.27 -15.81
N THR A 99 -12.03 -10.79 -15.58
CA THR A 99 -12.75 -10.70 -14.31
C THR A 99 -11.94 -11.26 -13.15
N ARG A 100 -11.36 -12.45 -13.32
CA ARG A 100 -10.53 -13.09 -12.28
C ARG A 100 -9.27 -12.30 -11.95
N VAL A 101 -8.59 -11.73 -12.94
CA VAL A 101 -7.40 -10.87 -12.73
C VAL A 101 -7.77 -9.61 -11.96
N VAL A 102 -8.84 -8.93 -12.36
CA VAL A 102 -9.27 -7.67 -11.73
C VAL A 102 -9.71 -7.91 -10.29
N LEU A 103 -10.57 -8.88 -10.04
CA LEU A 103 -11.05 -9.18 -8.69
C LEU A 103 -10.00 -9.87 -7.83
N GLY A 104 -9.12 -10.69 -8.42
CA GLY A 104 -7.96 -11.29 -7.75
C GLY A 104 -6.97 -10.23 -7.22
N THR A 105 -6.84 -9.09 -7.90
CA THR A 105 -6.02 -7.96 -7.40
C THR A 105 -6.46 -7.51 -6.02
N ARG A 106 -7.75 -7.44 -5.75
CA ARG A 106 -8.30 -7.05 -4.44
C ARG A 106 -7.91 -8.04 -3.34
N VAL A 107 -8.06 -9.34 -3.62
CA VAL A 107 -7.70 -10.41 -2.68
C VAL A 107 -6.19 -10.39 -2.41
N THR A 108 -5.40 -10.26 -3.44
CA THR A 108 -3.93 -10.19 -3.33
C THR A 108 -3.48 -9.01 -2.47
N LEU A 109 -4.07 -7.82 -2.67
CA LEU A 109 -3.74 -6.64 -1.86
C LEU A 109 -4.15 -6.82 -0.39
N GLN A 110 -5.31 -7.44 -0.11
CA GLN A 110 -5.73 -7.74 1.26
C GLN A 110 -4.75 -8.70 1.95
N ILE A 111 -4.37 -9.78 1.28
CA ILE A 111 -3.40 -10.76 1.80
C ILE A 111 -2.05 -10.09 2.03
N ALA A 112 -1.55 -9.31 1.07
CA ALA A 112 -0.28 -8.61 1.18
C ALA A 112 -0.26 -7.65 2.38
N LEU A 113 -1.35 -6.93 2.62
CA LEU A 113 -1.48 -6.00 3.74
C LEU A 113 -1.50 -6.73 5.08
N ILE A 114 -2.23 -7.84 5.19
CA ILE A 114 -2.29 -8.66 6.40
C ILE A 114 -0.92 -9.26 6.70
N VAL A 115 -0.29 -9.90 5.71
CA VAL A 115 1.03 -10.54 5.87
C VAL A 115 2.09 -9.52 6.26
N THR A 116 2.13 -8.37 5.58
CA THR A 116 3.08 -7.29 5.90
C THR A 116 2.82 -6.73 7.30
N GLY A 117 1.56 -6.53 7.67
CA GLY A 117 1.18 -6.06 9.01
C GLY A 117 1.65 -7.01 10.11
N VAL A 118 1.40 -8.31 9.96
CA VAL A 118 1.86 -9.34 10.92
C VAL A 118 3.39 -9.38 10.98
N ALA A 119 4.06 -9.35 9.82
CA ALA A 119 5.51 -9.33 9.75
C ALA A 119 6.11 -8.11 10.47
N MET A 120 5.51 -6.93 10.32
CA MET A 120 5.94 -5.72 11.04
C MET A 120 5.70 -5.83 12.55
N LEU A 121 4.53 -6.33 12.97
CA LEU A 121 4.20 -6.49 14.39
C LEU A 121 5.17 -7.41 15.12
N ILE A 122 5.70 -8.42 14.46
CA ILE A 122 6.65 -9.36 15.03
C ILE A 122 8.10 -8.88 14.80
N GLY A 123 8.42 -8.48 13.58
CA GLY A 123 9.78 -8.17 13.17
C GLY A 123 10.35 -6.91 13.82
N VAL A 124 9.51 -5.86 13.96
CA VAL A 124 9.99 -4.59 14.55
C VAL A 124 10.34 -4.76 16.05
N PRO A 125 9.51 -5.36 16.92
CA PRO A 125 9.89 -5.58 18.31
C PRO A 125 11.11 -6.50 18.46
N LEU A 126 11.16 -7.58 17.70
CA LEU A 126 12.31 -8.50 17.74
C LEU A 126 13.59 -7.82 17.28
N GLY A 127 13.52 -7.03 16.19
CA GLY A 127 14.65 -6.25 15.70
C GLY A 127 15.14 -5.21 16.70
N MET A 128 14.22 -4.53 17.40
CA MET A 128 14.57 -3.58 18.46
C MET A 128 15.24 -4.29 19.66
N ILE A 129 14.71 -5.41 20.10
CA ILE A 129 15.31 -6.19 21.19
C ILE A 129 16.71 -6.67 20.80
N ALA A 130 16.86 -7.23 19.60
CA ALA A 130 18.15 -7.69 19.11
C ALA A 130 19.17 -6.56 18.99
N GLY A 131 18.74 -5.37 18.55
CA GLY A 131 19.60 -4.20 18.46
C GLY A 131 20.01 -3.62 19.81
N LEU A 132 19.15 -3.73 20.84
CA LEU A 132 19.44 -3.25 22.19
C LEU A 132 20.34 -4.22 23.00
N VAL A 133 20.17 -5.53 22.77
CA VAL A 133 20.97 -6.56 23.50
C VAL A 133 22.41 -6.61 22.99
N GLY A 134 22.70 -6.00 21.85
CA GLY A 134 24.02 -5.96 21.25
C GLY A 134 24.37 -7.32 20.61
N GLY A 135 24.59 -7.30 19.30
CA GLY A 135 24.94 -8.52 18.58
C GLY A 135 26.21 -9.17 19.09
N TRP A 136 26.17 -10.45 19.05
CA TRP A 136 27.34 -11.34 19.19
C TRP A 136 28.17 -11.27 17.91
#